data_75f69af605849d9f3a850609274ba110
#
_entry.id   75f69af605849d9f3a850609274ba110
#
_cell.length_a   1.000
_cell.length_b   1.000
_cell.length_c   1.000
_cell.angle_alpha   90.00
_cell.angle_beta   90.00
_cell.angle_gamma   90.00
#
_symmetry.space_group_name_H-M   'P 1'
#
loop_
_entity.id
_entity.type
_entity.pdbx_description
1 polymer ?
#
loop_
_entity_poly.entity_id
_entity_poly.type
_entity_poly.pdbx_seq_one_letter_code
_entity_poly.pdbx_strand_id
1 'polypeptide(L)'
;MFQIKVLTPDDWDVLRAIRLTALDESPDMFLSTYSQEREYDPSRWRGEFGRGDWYVSIDSESPDGPVGILGITREPSTPAHQCFLEYLWVAPEVRRHGLAFTMVRQVLDQLQPVGVRTVFLWVLDGNESAMRLYKRLGFVSCNEIHPLEARPGRTEELMQLHLS
;
A
#
# COMPACT_ATOMS: atom_id res chain seq x y z
N MET A 1 -4.67 9.87 -18.42
CA MET A 1 -4.96 8.41 -18.29
C MET A 1 -3.93 7.76 -17.38
N PHE A 2 -4.38 6.96 -16.43
CA PHE A 2 -3.50 6.32 -15.45
C PHE A 2 -3.10 4.91 -15.88
N GLN A 3 -1.82 4.59 -15.69
CA GLN A 3 -1.27 3.27 -15.97
C GLN A 3 -0.63 2.72 -14.69
N ILE A 4 -0.94 1.46 -14.35
CA ILE A 4 -0.34 0.78 -13.20
C ILE A 4 0.90 0.03 -13.67
N LYS A 5 2.02 0.27 -12.99
CA LYS A 5 3.30 -0.38 -13.29
C LYS A 5 3.83 -1.09 -12.04
N VAL A 6 4.30 -2.33 -12.20
CA VAL A 6 5.06 -3.00 -11.15
C VAL A 6 6.52 -2.54 -11.22
N LEU A 7 7.08 -2.17 -10.07
CA LEU A 7 8.48 -1.78 -9.97
C LEU A 7 9.39 -3.01 -9.87
N THR A 8 10.64 -2.86 -10.28
CA THR A 8 11.70 -3.85 -10.09
C THR A 8 12.74 -3.30 -9.11
N PRO A 9 13.67 -4.12 -8.59
CA PRO A 9 14.72 -3.62 -7.70
C PRO A 9 15.58 -2.50 -8.30
N ASP A 10 15.69 -2.43 -9.63
CA ASP A 10 16.38 -1.34 -10.31
C ASP A 10 15.61 -0.01 -10.21
N ASP A 11 14.34 -0.06 -9.91
CA ASP A 11 13.48 1.12 -9.70
C ASP A 11 13.43 1.56 -8.22
N TRP A 12 14.40 1.17 -7.41
CA TRP A 12 14.41 1.48 -5.97
C TRP A 12 14.34 2.98 -5.68
N ASP A 13 14.92 3.79 -6.54
CA ASP A 13 14.90 5.25 -6.42
C ASP A 13 13.48 5.82 -6.66
N VAL A 14 12.72 5.22 -7.57
CA VAL A 14 11.31 5.55 -7.79
C VAL A 14 10.49 5.21 -6.54
N LEU A 15 10.70 4.01 -5.99
CA LEU A 15 10.03 3.60 -4.74
C LEU A 15 10.35 4.56 -3.61
N ARG A 16 11.63 4.90 -3.43
CA ARG A 16 12.07 5.86 -2.43
C ARG A 16 11.35 7.19 -2.57
N ALA A 17 11.38 7.74 -3.77
CA ALA A 17 10.82 9.07 -4.03
C ALA A 17 9.33 9.13 -3.69
N ILE A 18 8.53 8.17 -4.15
CA ILE A 18 7.09 8.19 -3.90
C ILE A 18 6.74 7.89 -2.44
N ARG A 19 7.48 6.98 -1.78
CA ARG A 19 7.24 6.71 -0.35
C ARG A 19 7.56 7.93 0.51
N LEU A 20 8.66 8.63 0.22
CA LEU A 20 8.99 9.86 0.95
C LEU A 20 7.96 10.95 0.71
N THR A 21 7.47 11.10 -0.52
CA THR A 21 6.39 12.04 -0.82
C THR A 21 5.12 11.71 -0.05
N ALA A 22 4.73 10.44 0.02
CA ALA A 22 3.55 10.00 0.76
C ALA A 22 3.69 10.26 2.26
N LEU A 23 4.84 9.95 2.84
CA LEU A 23 5.12 10.17 4.27
C LEU A 23 5.12 11.65 4.64
N ASP A 24 5.63 12.51 3.76
CA ASP A 24 5.66 13.95 3.98
C ASP A 24 4.25 14.56 3.89
N GLU A 25 3.46 14.12 2.90
CA GLU A 25 2.10 14.65 2.67
C GLU A 25 1.08 14.12 3.66
N SER A 26 1.19 12.84 4.05
CA SER A 26 0.19 12.15 4.90
C SER A 26 0.84 11.42 6.07
N PRO A 27 1.55 12.11 6.97
CA PRO A 27 2.32 11.46 8.05
C PRO A 27 1.45 10.64 9.01
N ASP A 28 0.18 10.99 9.17
CA ASP A 28 -0.73 10.29 10.10
C ASP A 28 -1.33 9.01 9.50
N MET A 29 -1.06 8.73 8.24
CA MET A 29 -1.61 7.56 7.54
C MET A 29 -0.70 6.34 7.55
N PHE A 30 0.55 6.50 8.01
CA PHE A 30 1.56 5.46 7.96
C PHE A 30 2.21 5.24 9.32
N LEU A 31 2.66 4.00 9.57
CA LEU A 31 3.38 3.66 10.80
C LEU A 31 4.81 4.20 10.78
N SER A 32 5.46 4.16 9.63
CA SER A 32 6.80 4.71 9.45
C SER A 32 6.75 6.23 9.29
N THR A 33 7.90 6.89 9.36
CA THR A 33 8.01 8.34 9.24
C THR A 33 8.97 8.73 8.12
N TYR A 34 8.78 9.94 7.60
CA TYR A 34 9.71 10.54 6.64
C TYR A 34 11.14 10.56 7.18
N SER A 35 11.30 10.98 8.45
CA SER A 35 12.62 11.08 9.07
C SER A 35 13.36 9.73 9.15
N GLN A 36 12.62 8.64 9.36
CA GLN A 36 13.20 7.30 9.38
C GLN A 36 13.57 6.82 7.99
N GLU A 37 12.63 6.89 7.06
CA GLU A 37 12.83 6.29 5.73
C GLU A 37 13.82 7.08 4.87
N ARG A 38 13.92 8.39 5.05
CA ARG A 38 14.92 9.18 4.31
C ARG A 38 16.35 8.75 4.58
N GLU A 39 16.60 8.13 5.74
CA GLU A 39 17.94 7.68 6.14
C GLU A 39 18.27 6.28 5.61
N TYR A 40 17.32 5.58 4.97
CA TYR A 40 17.58 4.28 4.38
C TYR A 40 18.56 4.41 3.21
N ASP A 41 19.58 3.55 3.20
CA ASP A 41 20.53 3.48 2.09
C ASP A 41 19.92 2.73 0.89
N PRO A 42 20.57 2.78 -0.29
CA PRO A 42 20.07 2.07 -1.48
C PRO A 42 19.86 0.57 -1.27
N SER A 43 20.71 -0.08 -0.48
CA SER A 43 20.58 -1.50 -0.17
C SER A 43 19.29 -1.81 0.59
N ARG A 44 18.94 -0.95 1.55
CA ARG A 44 17.70 -1.07 2.30
C ARG A 44 16.48 -0.91 1.37
N TRP A 45 16.53 0.05 0.44
CA TRP A 45 15.44 0.25 -0.51
C TRP A 45 15.29 -0.94 -1.46
N ARG A 46 16.40 -1.48 -1.96
CA ARG A 46 16.37 -2.69 -2.79
C ARG A 46 15.82 -3.88 -2.02
N GLY A 47 16.09 -3.97 -0.72
CA GLY A 47 15.59 -5.01 0.16
C GLY A 47 14.06 -5.04 0.29
N GLU A 48 13.38 -3.91 0.06
CA GLU A 48 11.93 -3.85 0.07
C GLU A 48 11.30 -4.77 -0.99
N PHE A 49 11.98 -4.99 -2.11
CA PHE A 49 11.51 -5.89 -3.17
C PHE A 49 11.60 -7.37 -2.77
N GLY A 50 12.37 -7.70 -1.74
CA GLY A 50 12.37 -9.02 -1.13
C GLY A 50 11.16 -9.29 -0.23
N ARG A 51 10.50 -8.23 0.25
CA ARG A 51 9.28 -8.33 1.06
C ARG A 51 8.02 -8.51 0.21
N GLY A 52 8.03 -8.04 -1.03
CA GLY A 52 6.84 -8.08 -1.87
C GLY A 52 6.99 -7.30 -3.16
N ASP A 53 5.86 -7.09 -3.80
CA ASP A 53 5.76 -6.36 -5.05
C ASP A 53 5.23 -4.95 -4.80
N TRP A 54 5.84 -3.98 -5.48
CA TRP A 54 5.50 -2.56 -5.36
C TRP A 54 4.94 -2.07 -6.68
N TYR A 55 3.76 -1.47 -6.62
CA TYR A 55 3.02 -0.95 -7.78
C TYR A 55 2.91 0.55 -7.68
N VAL A 56 3.07 1.22 -8.80
CA VAL A 56 2.86 2.67 -8.89
C VAL A 56 1.86 2.98 -9.99
N SER A 57 1.15 4.10 -9.82
CA SER A 57 0.30 4.65 -10.86
C SER A 57 0.99 5.83 -11.50
N ILE A 58 1.02 5.83 -12.83
CA ILE A 58 1.63 6.89 -13.63
C ILE A 58 0.53 7.55 -14.45
N ASP A 59 0.48 8.87 -14.38
CA ASP A 59 -0.39 9.64 -15.26
C ASP A 59 0.37 9.99 -16.52
N SER A 60 -0.12 9.51 -17.68
CA SER A 60 0.52 9.77 -18.97
C SER A 60 0.56 11.25 -19.34
N GLU A 61 -0.28 12.06 -18.71
CA GLU A 61 -0.35 13.51 -18.95
C GLU A 61 0.49 14.32 -17.96
N SER A 62 1.08 13.66 -16.97
CA SER A 62 1.93 14.29 -15.96
C SER A 62 3.37 13.74 -16.05
N PRO A 63 4.36 14.60 -16.37
CA PRO A 63 5.75 14.16 -16.42
C PRO A 63 6.44 14.06 -15.04
N ASP A 64 5.74 14.43 -13.97
CA ASP A 64 6.35 14.64 -12.65
C ASP A 64 6.51 13.36 -11.81
N GLY A 65 6.35 12.18 -12.43
CA GLY A 65 6.53 10.90 -11.76
C GLY A 65 5.23 10.26 -11.29
N PRO A 66 5.33 9.16 -10.53
CA PRO A 66 4.16 8.42 -10.08
C PRO A 66 3.25 9.24 -9.16
N VAL A 67 1.94 9.00 -9.28
CA VAL A 67 0.90 9.70 -8.51
C VAL A 67 0.17 8.77 -7.53
N GLY A 68 0.58 7.51 -7.47
CA GLY A 68 0.02 6.53 -6.54
C GLY A 68 0.97 5.38 -6.30
N ILE A 69 0.83 4.73 -5.15
CA ILE A 69 1.64 3.58 -4.74
C ILE A 69 0.79 2.60 -3.95
N LEU A 70 1.06 1.32 -4.10
CA LEU A 70 0.65 0.27 -3.16
C LEU A 70 1.64 -0.88 -3.18
N GLY A 71 1.73 -1.58 -2.05
CA GLY A 71 2.56 -2.76 -1.91
C GLY A 71 1.71 -3.99 -1.62
N ILE A 72 2.14 -5.12 -2.18
CA ILE A 72 1.64 -6.46 -1.83
C ILE A 72 2.81 -7.20 -1.19
N THR A 73 2.72 -7.43 0.09
CA THR A 73 3.85 -7.93 0.89
C THR A 73 3.51 -9.22 1.62
N ARG A 74 4.56 -9.94 2.01
CA ARG A 74 4.48 -11.15 2.83
C ARG A 74 5.60 -11.13 3.85
N GLU A 75 5.26 -11.55 5.06
CA GLU A 75 6.28 -11.90 6.05
C GLU A 75 6.74 -13.35 5.80
N PRO A 76 7.93 -13.75 6.29
CA PRO A 76 8.42 -15.12 6.08
C PRO A 76 7.46 -16.22 6.54
N SER A 77 6.66 -15.94 7.56
CA SER A 77 5.67 -16.87 8.09
C SER A 77 4.31 -16.85 7.40
N THR A 78 4.11 -15.92 6.45
CA THR A 78 2.84 -15.79 5.74
C THR A 78 2.66 -16.96 4.76
N PRO A 79 1.55 -17.72 4.85
CA PRO A 79 1.27 -18.78 3.88
C PRO A 79 1.24 -18.26 2.44
N ALA A 80 1.65 -19.11 1.48
CA ALA A 80 1.76 -18.70 0.08
C ALA A 80 0.44 -18.21 -0.55
N HIS A 81 -0.71 -18.68 -0.04
CA HIS A 81 -2.03 -18.26 -0.52
C HIS A 81 -2.56 -16.97 0.13
N GLN A 82 -1.76 -16.35 1.00
CA GLN A 82 -2.09 -15.12 1.70
C GLN A 82 -1.07 -14.02 1.39
N CYS A 83 -1.52 -12.77 1.43
CA CYS A 83 -0.64 -11.61 1.38
C CYS A 83 -1.28 -10.43 2.09
N PHE A 84 -0.51 -9.37 2.24
CA PHE A 84 -0.96 -8.11 2.82
C PHE A 84 -0.90 -7.02 1.75
N LEU A 85 -1.92 -6.17 1.73
CA LEU A 85 -1.90 -4.90 0.99
C LEU A 85 -1.47 -3.82 1.97
N GLU A 86 -0.43 -3.08 1.60
CA GLU A 86 0.06 -1.99 2.44
C GLU A 86 0.49 -0.79 1.60
N TYR A 87 0.68 0.33 2.28
CA TYR A 87 1.23 1.54 1.70
C TYR A 87 0.41 2.15 0.57
N LEU A 88 -0.91 1.99 0.61
CA LEU A 88 -1.78 2.62 -0.38
C LEU A 88 -1.80 4.13 -0.18
N TRP A 89 -1.37 4.86 -1.20
CA TRP A 89 -1.39 6.32 -1.21
C TRP A 89 -1.61 6.83 -2.64
N VAL A 90 -2.36 7.91 -2.75
CA VAL A 90 -2.62 8.61 -4.01
C VAL A 90 -2.37 10.09 -3.78
N ALA A 91 -1.67 10.73 -4.70
CA ALA A 91 -1.34 12.15 -4.63
C ALA A 91 -2.62 13.00 -4.51
N PRO A 92 -2.60 14.07 -3.68
CA PRO A 92 -3.80 14.87 -3.44
C PRO A 92 -4.48 15.40 -4.69
N GLU A 93 -3.70 15.81 -5.68
CA GLU A 93 -4.20 16.41 -6.92
C GLU A 93 -4.99 15.45 -7.81
N VAL A 94 -4.82 14.13 -7.60
CA VAL A 94 -5.54 13.12 -8.38
C VAL A 94 -6.56 12.34 -7.55
N ARG A 95 -6.80 12.75 -6.31
CA ARG A 95 -7.83 12.15 -5.45
C ARG A 95 -9.23 12.45 -5.95
N ARG A 96 -10.22 11.65 -5.49
CA ARG A 96 -11.65 11.77 -5.81
C ARG A 96 -11.98 11.43 -7.28
N HIS A 97 -11.05 10.80 -8.00
CA HIS A 97 -11.26 10.30 -9.35
C HIS A 97 -11.33 8.77 -9.40
N GLY A 98 -11.40 8.12 -8.25
CA GLY A 98 -11.48 6.66 -8.14
C GLY A 98 -10.16 5.94 -8.41
N LEU A 99 -9.01 6.65 -8.43
CA LEU A 99 -7.72 6.05 -8.74
C LEU A 99 -7.33 4.98 -7.73
N ALA A 100 -7.49 5.24 -6.42
CA ALA A 100 -7.15 4.25 -5.40
C ALA A 100 -7.96 2.97 -5.57
N PHE A 101 -9.26 3.08 -5.81
CA PHE A 101 -10.13 1.94 -6.08
C PHE A 101 -9.65 1.15 -7.31
N THR A 102 -9.36 1.85 -8.41
CA THR A 102 -8.91 1.25 -9.66
C THR A 102 -7.57 0.53 -9.47
N MET A 103 -6.60 1.16 -8.78
CA MET A 103 -5.31 0.55 -8.49
C MET A 103 -5.47 -0.77 -7.73
N VAL A 104 -6.22 -0.74 -6.64
CA VAL A 104 -6.41 -1.94 -5.82
C VAL A 104 -7.10 -3.04 -6.64
N ARG A 105 -8.19 -2.70 -7.37
CA ARG A 105 -8.88 -3.68 -8.22
C ARG A 105 -7.95 -4.34 -9.22
N GLN A 106 -7.17 -3.56 -9.96
CA GLN A 106 -6.26 -4.10 -10.97
C GLN A 106 -5.20 -5.02 -10.36
N VAL A 107 -4.67 -4.65 -9.18
CA VAL A 107 -3.68 -5.49 -8.49
C VAL A 107 -4.34 -6.78 -7.96
N LEU A 108 -5.51 -6.68 -7.35
CA LEU A 108 -6.24 -7.86 -6.86
C LEU A 108 -6.55 -8.85 -7.99
N ASP A 109 -6.91 -8.36 -9.18
CA ASP A 109 -7.20 -9.20 -10.34
C ASP A 109 -5.96 -9.98 -10.81
N GLN A 110 -4.75 -9.52 -10.51
CA GLN A 110 -3.50 -10.20 -10.84
C GLN A 110 -3.10 -11.26 -9.78
N LEU A 111 -3.62 -11.17 -8.58
CA LEU A 111 -3.22 -12.04 -7.47
C LEU A 111 -3.90 -13.41 -7.51
N GLN A 112 -5.15 -13.47 -7.91
CA GLN A 112 -5.89 -14.73 -7.96
C GLN A 112 -5.26 -15.75 -8.90
N PRO A 113 -4.88 -15.39 -10.14
CA PRO A 113 -4.24 -16.34 -11.05
C PRO A 113 -2.93 -16.94 -10.55
N VAL A 114 -2.24 -16.23 -9.66
CA VAL A 114 -0.96 -16.72 -9.09
C VAL A 114 -1.13 -17.42 -7.75
N GLY A 115 -2.36 -17.74 -7.36
CA GLY A 115 -2.65 -18.61 -6.22
C GLY A 115 -2.99 -17.90 -4.92
N VAL A 116 -3.10 -16.58 -4.90
CA VAL A 116 -3.53 -15.86 -3.70
C VAL A 116 -5.03 -16.07 -3.51
N ARG A 117 -5.42 -16.39 -2.28
CA ARG A 117 -6.81 -16.63 -1.89
C ARG A 117 -7.33 -15.60 -0.92
N THR A 118 -6.47 -15.04 -0.09
CA THR A 118 -6.86 -14.08 0.94
C THR A 118 -5.86 -12.93 0.98
N VAL A 119 -6.38 -11.71 0.96
CA VAL A 119 -5.61 -10.48 1.11
C VAL A 119 -6.01 -9.83 2.43
N PHE A 120 -5.04 -9.52 3.26
CA PHE A 120 -5.20 -8.80 4.52
C PHE A 120 -4.70 -7.38 4.40
N LEU A 121 -5.22 -6.51 5.25
CA LEU A 121 -4.66 -5.17 5.45
C LEU A 121 -4.97 -4.68 6.86
N TRP A 122 -4.15 -3.74 7.33
CA TRP A 122 -4.37 -3.02 8.58
C TRP A 122 -4.83 -1.61 8.28
N VAL A 123 -5.87 -1.16 8.97
CA VAL A 123 -6.39 0.21 8.85
C VAL A 123 -6.19 0.93 10.17
N LEU A 124 -5.53 2.10 10.12
CA LEU A 124 -5.36 2.95 11.29
C LEU A 124 -6.71 3.52 11.73
N ASP A 125 -6.91 3.63 13.03
CA ASP A 125 -8.09 4.30 13.58
C ASP A 125 -8.19 5.72 13.04
N GLY A 126 -9.40 6.18 12.80
CA GLY A 126 -9.66 7.52 12.27
C GLY A 126 -9.45 7.67 10.76
N ASN A 127 -8.89 6.66 10.07
CA ASN A 127 -8.75 6.69 8.60
C ASN A 127 -10.05 6.23 7.94
N GLU A 128 -11.08 7.07 8.03
CA GLU A 128 -12.42 6.73 7.55
C GLU A 128 -12.49 6.60 6.03
N SER A 129 -11.72 7.40 5.28
CA SER A 129 -11.73 7.32 3.82
C SER A 129 -11.14 5.98 3.33
N ALA A 130 -10.08 5.50 3.98
CA ALA A 130 -9.52 4.17 3.69
C ALA A 130 -10.52 3.08 4.05
N MET A 131 -11.16 3.17 5.20
CA MET A 131 -12.16 2.20 5.64
C MET A 131 -13.32 2.10 4.63
N ARG A 132 -13.83 3.23 4.15
CA ARG A 132 -14.89 3.24 3.13
C ARG A 132 -14.42 2.61 1.82
N LEU A 133 -13.21 2.92 1.39
CA LEU A 133 -12.62 2.35 0.18
C LEU A 133 -12.53 0.83 0.28
N TYR A 134 -11.97 0.33 1.37
CA TYR A 134 -11.78 -1.12 1.55
C TYR A 134 -13.10 -1.86 1.64
N LYS A 135 -14.09 -1.30 2.32
CA LYS A 135 -15.45 -1.87 2.34
C LYS A 135 -16.09 -1.93 0.96
N ARG A 136 -15.91 -0.89 0.14
CA ARG A 136 -16.40 -0.89 -1.24
C ARG A 136 -15.72 -1.97 -2.09
N LEU A 137 -14.46 -2.28 -1.81
CA LEU A 137 -13.71 -3.34 -2.48
C LEU A 137 -14.11 -4.74 -2.02
N GLY A 138 -14.88 -4.85 -0.94
CA GLY A 138 -15.35 -6.11 -0.40
C GLY A 138 -14.58 -6.61 0.81
N PHE A 139 -13.63 -5.84 1.32
CA PHE A 139 -12.95 -6.19 2.58
C PHE A 139 -13.91 -6.14 3.75
N VAL A 140 -13.75 -7.08 4.66
CA VAL A 140 -14.56 -7.18 5.89
C VAL A 140 -13.62 -7.20 7.11
N SER A 141 -14.14 -6.71 8.25
CA SER A 141 -13.37 -6.74 9.49
C SER A 141 -13.13 -8.16 9.96
N CYS A 142 -11.93 -8.42 10.46
CA CYS A 142 -11.59 -9.67 11.16
C CYS A 142 -11.95 -9.62 12.65
N ASN A 143 -12.51 -8.52 13.14
CA ASN A 143 -12.74 -8.26 14.56
C ASN A 143 -11.48 -8.34 15.41
N GLU A 144 -10.36 -7.91 14.82
CA GLU A 144 -9.05 -7.91 15.45
C GLU A 144 -8.50 -6.49 15.44
N ILE A 145 -8.31 -5.91 16.62
CA ILE A 145 -7.84 -4.54 16.81
C ILE A 145 -6.60 -4.60 17.69
N HIS A 146 -5.52 -3.99 17.24
CA HIS A 146 -4.25 -3.95 17.96
C HIS A 146 -3.87 -2.52 18.33
N PRO A 147 -3.34 -2.29 19.54
CA PRO A 147 -2.74 -1.01 19.86
C PRO A 147 -1.43 -0.83 19.09
N LEU A 148 -1.11 0.43 18.76
CA LEU A 148 0.14 0.77 18.08
C LEU A 148 1.20 1.11 19.14
N GLU A 149 2.28 0.34 19.22
CA GLU A 149 3.36 0.59 20.17
C GLU A 149 4.03 1.95 19.95
N ALA A 150 4.24 2.32 18.69
CA ALA A 150 4.91 3.57 18.33
C ALA A 150 4.02 4.81 18.48
N ARG A 151 2.71 4.64 18.69
CA ARG A 151 1.74 5.74 18.80
C ARG A 151 0.74 5.44 19.92
N PRO A 152 1.09 5.75 21.19
CA PRO A 152 0.22 5.46 22.33
C PRO A 152 -1.19 6.05 22.14
N GLY A 153 -2.21 5.24 22.46
CA GLY A 153 -3.61 5.61 22.30
C GLY A 153 -4.18 5.40 20.90
N ARG A 154 -3.34 5.02 19.92
CA ARG A 154 -3.79 4.71 18.57
C ARG A 154 -3.91 3.20 18.38
N THR A 155 -4.81 2.80 17.48
CA THR A 155 -5.07 1.39 17.17
C THR A 155 -5.12 1.18 15.67
N GLU A 156 -5.00 -0.09 15.27
CA GLU A 156 -5.24 -0.53 13.90
C GLU A 156 -6.17 -1.74 13.91
N GLU A 157 -6.95 -1.88 12.85
CA GLU A 157 -7.91 -2.97 12.68
C GLU A 157 -7.53 -3.81 11.48
N LEU A 158 -7.57 -5.14 11.64
CA LEU A 158 -7.32 -6.09 10.56
C LEU A 158 -8.59 -6.29 9.72
N MET A 159 -8.44 -6.19 8.41
CA MET A 159 -9.49 -6.51 7.44
C MET A 159 -8.99 -7.59 6.47
N GLN A 160 -9.91 -8.31 5.86
CA GLN A 160 -9.59 -9.35 4.88
C GLN A 160 -10.54 -9.35 3.69
N LEU A 161 -10.03 -9.85 2.58
CA LEU A 161 -10.81 -10.10 1.37
C LEU A 161 -10.45 -11.49 0.84
N HIS A 162 -11.48 -12.31 0.62
CA HIS A 162 -11.31 -13.60 -0.06
C HIS A 162 -11.47 -13.40 -1.56
N LEU A 163 -10.49 -13.90 -2.33
CA LEU A 163 -10.50 -13.90 -3.78
C LEU A 163 -11.12 -15.20 -4.28
N SER A 164 -12.19 -15.10 -5.04
CA SER A 164 -12.91 -16.25 -5.55
C SER A 164 -12.60 -16.57 -7.01
#